data_474e6b35778066f3dab3a37d19179875
#
_entry.id   474e6b35778066f3dab3a37d19179875
#
_cell.length_a   1.000
_cell.length_b   1.000
_cell.length_c   1.000
_cell.angle_alpha   90.00
_cell.angle_beta   90.00
_cell.angle_gamma   90.00
#
_symmetry.space_group_name_H-M   'P 1'
#
loop_
_entity.id
_entity.type
_entity.pdbx_description
1 polymer ?
#
loop_
_entity_poly.entity_id
_entity_poly.type
_entity_poly.pdbx_seq_one_letter_code
_entity_poly.pdbx_strand_id
1 'polypeptide(L)'
;MISFGMPTLIELNSLEESAALCRELGLKFIELNMSFPQNQLEKLDADELLRIKERYGIFYTVHLDEELNPCSLNSGVRQAYVENVLGVVELAKKLGIPTLNMHMLRGIYCTLPTKRVFIYEENEAVYLEYLRQFRDRVTEAIGDSGVKICVENTDGFDLPFLLHGLDLLLESPAFAMTYDIGHDYAINCADKPIIMERAARLRHMHMHDALGTKVHLALGDGEMDLESYLRLAEEHDCRVVLETKTVAALRQSARWLYGRTV
;
A
#
# COMPACT_ATOMS: atom_id res chain seq x y z
N MET A 1 20.02 3.40 -0.48
CA MET A 1 19.93 2.03 0.13
C MET A 1 18.47 1.75 0.46
N ILE A 2 17.90 0.68 -0.06
CA ILE A 2 16.48 0.32 0.10
C ILE A 2 16.19 -0.06 1.56
N SER A 3 15.08 0.44 2.09
CA SER A 3 14.53 -0.03 3.38
C SER A 3 13.52 -1.15 3.11
N PHE A 4 13.78 -2.34 3.64
CA PHE A 4 12.88 -3.48 3.54
C PHE A 4 12.07 -3.64 4.82
N GLY A 5 10.80 -3.98 4.66
CA GLY A 5 9.85 -4.23 5.73
C GLY A 5 9.05 -5.51 5.54
N MET A 6 8.18 -5.77 6.47
CA MET A 6 7.26 -6.91 6.45
C MET A 6 5.80 -6.44 6.60
N PRO A 7 4.83 -7.18 6.05
CA PRO A 7 3.43 -6.91 6.30
C PRO A 7 3.00 -7.39 7.70
N THR A 8 1.81 -6.98 8.13
CA THR A 8 1.11 -7.67 9.21
C THR A 8 0.80 -9.11 8.80
N LEU A 9 1.20 -10.08 9.65
CA LEU A 9 0.95 -11.51 9.40
C LEU A 9 -0.07 -12.06 10.40
N ILE A 10 -1.07 -12.79 9.90
CA ILE A 10 -2.13 -13.39 10.72
C ILE A 10 -1.59 -14.45 11.70
N GLU A 11 -0.42 -15.02 11.43
CA GLU A 11 0.24 -16.02 12.28
C GLU A 11 0.86 -15.42 13.55
N LEU A 12 1.00 -14.08 13.62
CA LEU A 12 1.59 -13.38 14.76
C LEU A 12 0.50 -12.76 15.63
N ASN A 13 0.54 -13.05 16.92
CA ASN A 13 -0.54 -12.69 17.85
C ASN A 13 -0.40 -11.29 18.46
N SER A 14 0.77 -10.67 18.30
CA SER A 14 1.04 -9.34 18.84
C SER A 14 2.00 -8.53 17.97
N LEU A 15 1.97 -7.21 18.14
CA LEU A 15 2.91 -6.32 17.51
C LEU A 15 4.36 -6.55 18.00
N GLU A 16 4.51 -6.96 19.27
CA GLU A 16 5.80 -7.31 19.85
C GLU A 16 6.43 -8.53 19.14
N GLU A 17 5.65 -9.58 18.84
CA GLU A 17 6.10 -10.74 18.06
C GLU A 17 6.50 -10.31 16.63
N SER A 18 5.70 -9.45 16.00
CA SER A 18 6.00 -8.90 14.67
C SER A 18 7.31 -8.10 14.69
N ALA A 19 7.52 -7.25 15.70
CA ALA A 19 8.73 -6.45 15.84
C ALA A 19 9.98 -7.31 16.10
N ALA A 20 9.83 -8.34 16.91
CA ALA A 20 10.92 -9.30 17.17
C ALA A 20 11.33 -10.02 15.86
N LEU A 21 10.36 -10.51 15.09
CA LEU A 21 10.60 -11.14 13.79
C LEU A 21 11.21 -10.17 12.78
N CYS A 22 10.67 -8.95 12.67
CA CYS A 22 11.19 -7.90 11.80
C CYS A 22 12.69 -7.65 12.07
N ARG A 23 13.05 -7.47 13.33
CA ARG A 23 14.45 -7.30 13.76
C ARG A 23 15.32 -8.54 13.49
N GLU A 24 14.81 -9.74 13.81
CA GLU A 24 15.51 -11.02 13.57
C GLU A 24 15.89 -11.17 12.10
N LEU A 25 14.98 -10.78 11.19
CA LEU A 25 15.18 -10.87 9.75
C LEU A 25 15.98 -9.69 9.16
N GLY A 26 16.45 -8.74 9.97
CA GLY A 26 17.19 -7.56 9.51
C GLY A 26 16.34 -6.53 8.78
N LEU A 27 15.01 -6.67 8.82
CA LEU A 27 14.05 -5.75 8.24
C LEU A 27 13.97 -4.46 9.08
N LYS A 28 13.49 -3.38 8.47
CA LYS A 28 13.52 -2.03 9.06
C LYS A 28 12.16 -1.52 9.49
N PHE A 29 11.08 -2.06 8.94
CA PHE A 29 9.74 -1.57 9.27
C PHE A 29 8.68 -2.67 9.18
N ILE A 30 7.55 -2.39 9.81
CA ILE A 30 6.34 -3.20 9.72
C ILE A 30 5.26 -2.35 9.06
N GLU A 31 4.60 -2.89 8.06
CA GLU A 31 3.38 -2.34 7.52
C GLU A 31 2.17 -2.84 8.31
N LEU A 32 1.54 -1.90 9.03
CA LEU A 32 0.34 -2.17 9.80
C LEU A 32 -0.86 -2.19 8.86
N ASN A 33 -1.49 -3.34 8.65
CA ASN A 33 -2.69 -3.44 7.84
C ASN A 33 -3.93 -3.15 8.69
N MET A 34 -4.62 -2.06 8.37
CA MET A 34 -5.80 -1.56 9.10
C MET A 34 -7.03 -2.47 8.96
N SER A 35 -7.06 -3.41 8.01
CA SER A 35 -8.14 -4.39 7.90
C SER A 35 -8.08 -5.47 9.01
N PHE A 36 -6.97 -5.54 9.76
CA PHE A 36 -6.87 -6.44 10.91
C PHE A 36 -7.49 -5.80 12.16
N PRO A 37 -8.32 -6.55 12.94
CA PRO A 37 -9.03 -6.00 14.09
C PRO A 37 -8.13 -5.33 15.14
N GLN A 38 -6.92 -5.85 15.35
CA GLN A 38 -5.95 -5.31 16.31
C GLN A 38 -5.27 -4.02 15.82
N ASN A 39 -5.32 -3.74 14.52
CA ASN A 39 -4.71 -2.56 13.89
C ASN A 39 -5.75 -1.48 13.58
N GLN A 40 -7.02 -1.66 13.96
CA GLN A 40 -8.02 -0.60 13.82
C GLN A 40 -7.62 0.63 14.65
N LEU A 41 -7.89 1.83 14.14
CA LEU A 41 -7.42 3.09 14.71
C LEU A 41 -7.74 3.22 16.21
N GLU A 42 -8.92 2.78 16.65
CA GLU A 42 -9.35 2.82 18.04
C GLU A 42 -8.67 1.77 18.94
N LYS A 43 -7.92 0.83 18.37
CA LYS A 43 -7.15 -0.20 19.09
C LYS A 43 -5.66 0.12 19.18
N LEU A 44 -5.17 1.01 18.32
CA LEU A 44 -3.75 1.34 18.30
C LEU A 44 -3.41 2.30 19.44
N ASP A 45 -2.54 1.86 20.33
CA ASP A 45 -1.95 2.72 21.37
C ASP A 45 -0.63 3.32 20.86
N ALA A 46 -0.64 4.63 20.63
CA ALA A 46 0.51 5.34 20.10
C ALA A 46 1.74 5.27 21.03
N ASP A 47 1.56 5.20 22.33
CA ASP A 47 2.67 5.13 23.28
C ASP A 47 3.27 3.72 23.31
N GLU A 48 2.45 2.68 23.12
CA GLU A 48 2.93 1.32 22.89
C GLU A 48 3.70 1.20 21.57
N LEU A 49 3.16 1.73 20.48
CA LEU A 49 3.83 1.78 19.18
C LEU A 49 5.20 2.47 19.26
N LEU A 50 5.30 3.61 19.94
CA LEU A 50 6.57 4.31 20.16
C LEU A 50 7.57 3.46 20.94
N ARG A 51 7.14 2.83 22.03
CA ARG A 51 7.98 1.97 22.86
C ARG A 51 8.54 0.79 22.07
N ILE A 52 7.69 0.12 21.26
CA ILE A 52 8.12 -0.99 20.41
C ILE A 52 9.08 -0.53 19.32
N LYS A 53 8.76 0.58 18.65
CA LYS A 53 9.62 1.24 17.65
C LYS A 53 11.04 1.48 18.20
N GLU A 54 11.14 2.07 19.38
CA GLU A 54 12.42 2.37 20.03
C GLU A 54 13.16 1.10 20.46
N ARG A 55 12.45 0.17 21.10
CA ARG A 55 13.02 -1.08 21.60
C ARG A 55 13.64 -1.95 20.50
N TYR A 56 12.96 -2.04 19.35
CA TYR A 56 13.39 -2.90 18.24
C TYR A 56 14.17 -2.16 17.16
N GLY A 57 14.23 -0.82 17.21
CA GLY A 57 14.92 -0.01 16.20
C GLY A 57 14.27 -0.10 14.82
N ILE A 58 12.94 -0.16 14.79
CA ILE A 58 12.12 -0.25 13.58
C ILE A 58 11.29 1.03 13.42
N PHE A 59 10.65 1.18 12.27
CA PHE A 59 9.58 2.15 12.07
C PHE A 59 8.33 1.47 11.50
N TYR A 60 7.28 2.23 11.22
CA TYR A 60 6.04 1.70 10.65
C TYR A 60 5.73 2.37 9.32
N THR A 61 5.06 1.64 8.44
CA THR A 61 4.15 2.13 7.41
C THR A 61 2.75 1.64 7.74
N VAL A 62 1.74 2.14 7.08
CA VAL A 62 0.36 1.69 7.27
C VAL A 62 -0.23 1.32 5.94
N HIS A 63 -0.83 0.15 5.85
CA HIS A 63 -1.78 -0.19 4.81
C HIS A 63 -3.17 0.21 5.31
N LEU A 64 -3.77 1.21 4.70
CA LEU A 64 -5.13 1.64 5.01
C LEU A 64 -6.11 0.48 4.76
N ASP A 65 -7.33 0.61 5.28
CA ASP A 65 -8.37 -0.39 5.10
C ASP A 65 -8.50 -0.79 3.62
N GLU A 66 -8.46 -2.09 3.32
CA GLU A 66 -8.54 -2.60 1.94
C GLU A 66 -9.88 -2.27 1.28
N GLU A 67 -10.95 -2.07 2.08
CA GLU A 67 -12.26 -1.64 1.61
C GLU A 67 -12.43 -0.12 1.56
N LEU A 68 -11.37 0.66 1.84
CA LEU A 68 -11.41 2.12 1.83
C LEU A 68 -11.99 2.66 0.54
N ASN A 69 -13.15 3.31 0.63
CA ASN A 69 -13.85 3.86 -0.52
C ASN A 69 -14.24 5.33 -0.30
N PRO A 70 -13.30 6.27 -0.51
CA PRO A 70 -13.56 7.70 -0.34
C PRO A 70 -14.49 8.28 -1.42
N CYS A 71 -14.89 7.45 -2.40
CA CYS A 71 -15.83 7.81 -3.46
C CYS A 71 -17.22 7.17 -3.29
N SER A 72 -17.49 6.51 -2.15
CA SER A 72 -18.79 5.89 -1.89
C SER A 72 -19.93 6.86 -2.20
N LEU A 73 -20.92 6.41 -2.99
CA LEU A 73 -22.11 7.20 -3.31
C LEU A 73 -23.00 7.45 -2.09
N ASN A 74 -22.90 6.58 -1.06
CA ASN A 74 -23.53 6.83 0.22
C ASN A 74 -22.69 7.85 1.01
N SER A 75 -23.24 9.03 1.23
CA SER A 75 -22.54 10.15 1.86
C SER A 75 -22.07 9.84 3.29
N GLY A 76 -22.86 9.13 4.08
CA GLY A 76 -22.49 8.75 5.45
C GLY A 76 -21.31 7.79 5.48
N VAL A 77 -21.30 6.78 4.59
CA VAL A 77 -20.18 5.82 4.45
C VAL A 77 -18.94 6.53 3.95
N ARG A 78 -19.07 7.37 2.92
CA ARG A 78 -17.96 8.17 2.39
C ARG A 78 -17.32 9.03 3.47
N GLN A 79 -18.15 9.75 4.25
CA GLN A 79 -17.68 10.57 5.35
C GLN A 79 -16.89 9.74 6.38
N ALA A 80 -17.42 8.58 6.79
CA ALA A 80 -16.75 7.70 7.75
C ALA A 80 -15.38 7.24 7.26
N TYR A 81 -15.25 6.86 5.99
CA TYR A 81 -13.94 6.51 5.42
C TYR A 81 -12.96 7.69 5.44
N VAL A 82 -13.41 8.87 5.05
CA VAL A 82 -12.54 10.06 5.05
C VAL A 82 -12.08 10.40 6.47
N GLU A 83 -12.99 10.39 7.46
CA GLU A 83 -12.64 10.67 8.87
C GLU A 83 -11.67 9.62 9.43
N ASN A 84 -11.83 8.34 9.07
CA ASN A 84 -10.88 7.30 9.45
C ASN A 84 -9.48 7.60 8.92
N VAL A 85 -9.35 7.92 7.63
CA VAL A 85 -8.04 8.28 7.04
C VAL A 85 -7.43 9.49 7.72
N LEU A 86 -8.22 10.52 8.02
CA LEU A 86 -7.72 11.70 8.74
C LEU A 86 -7.19 11.34 10.14
N GLY A 87 -7.88 10.45 10.84
CA GLY A 87 -7.38 9.92 12.13
C GLY A 87 -6.06 9.17 11.99
N VAL A 88 -5.92 8.36 10.93
CA VAL A 88 -4.64 7.65 10.63
C VAL A 88 -3.53 8.65 10.26
N VAL A 89 -3.82 9.72 9.54
CA VAL A 89 -2.86 10.79 9.25
C VAL A 89 -2.34 11.43 10.56
N GLU A 90 -3.23 11.73 11.52
CA GLU A 90 -2.80 12.28 12.82
C GLU A 90 -1.94 11.28 13.61
N LEU A 91 -2.29 10.00 13.60
CA LEU A 91 -1.46 8.94 14.19
C LEU A 91 -0.09 8.89 13.50
N ALA A 92 -0.07 8.93 12.17
CA ALA A 92 1.16 8.91 11.38
C ALA A 92 2.08 10.08 11.72
N LYS A 93 1.54 11.28 11.86
CA LYS A 93 2.29 12.48 12.30
C LYS A 93 2.89 12.29 13.70
N LYS A 94 2.12 11.76 14.65
CA LYS A 94 2.58 11.49 16.02
C LYS A 94 3.73 10.48 16.06
N LEU A 95 3.67 9.43 15.24
CA LEU A 95 4.63 8.32 15.24
C LEU A 95 5.79 8.50 14.26
N GLY A 96 5.74 9.53 13.40
CA GLY A 96 6.69 9.71 12.30
C GLY A 96 6.59 8.59 11.26
N ILE A 97 5.38 8.14 10.95
CA ILE A 97 5.10 7.16 9.88
C ILE A 97 5.19 7.90 8.54
N PRO A 98 6.05 7.46 7.61
CA PRO A 98 6.27 8.21 6.38
C PRO A 98 5.28 7.88 5.26
N THR A 99 4.63 6.71 5.32
CA THR A 99 3.85 6.15 4.20
C THR A 99 2.56 5.51 4.71
N LEU A 100 1.46 5.90 4.08
CA LEU A 100 0.16 5.26 4.17
C LEU A 100 -0.16 4.69 2.78
N ASN A 101 -0.31 3.39 2.65
CA ASN A 101 -0.69 2.73 1.41
C ASN A 101 -2.22 2.66 1.28
N MET A 102 -2.77 2.85 0.09
CA MET A 102 -4.20 2.71 -0.17
C MET A 102 -4.47 2.03 -1.51
N HIS A 103 -5.50 1.21 -1.52
CA HIS A 103 -6.08 0.71 -2.76
C HIS A 103 -6.94 1.77 -3.44
N MET A 104 -7.06 1.66 -4.76
CA MET A 104 -7.97 2.46 -5.55
C MET A 104 -9.05 1.55 -6.15
N LEU A 105 -10.21 1.49 -5.48
CA LEU A 105 -11.25 0.52 -5.80
C LEU A 105 -11.99 0.87 -7.10
N ARG A 106 -12.23 -0.15 -7.94
CA ARG A 106 -13.10 -0.05 -9.13
C ARG A 106 -14.56 0.25 -8.76
N GLY A 107 -14.93 0.03 -7.50
CA GLY A 107 -16.31 0.15 -7.04
C GLY A 107 -17.20 -0.98 -7.53
N ILE A 108 -18.51 -0.78 -7.41
CA ILE A 108 -19.50 -1.77 -7.83
C ILE A 108 -19.73 -1.72 -9.34
N TYR A 109 -20.15 -2.84 -9.90
CA TYR A 109 -20.55 -2.93 -11.30
C TYR A 109 -21.87 -3.69 -11.47
N CYS A 110 -22.59 -3.38 -12.57
CA CYS A 110 -23.75 -4.12 -13.03
C CYS A 110 -23.32 -5.07 -14.16
N THR A 111 -23.71 -6.35 -14.07
CA THR A 111 -23.51 -7.30 -15.15
C THR A 111 -24.72 -7.27 -16.08
N LEU A 112 -24.53 -6.72 -17.26
CA LEU A 112 -25.51 -6.76 -18.35
C LEU A 112 -25.27 -8.00 -19.21
N PRO A 113 -26.22 -8.40 -20.09
CA PRO A 113 -26.05 -9.59 -20.92
C PRO A 113 -24.79 -9.61 -21.79
N THR A 114 -24.26 -8.44 -22.17
CA THR A 114 -23.14 -8.31 -23.12
C THR A 114 -21.90 -7.64 -22.51
N LYS A 115 -22.01 -6.98 -21.35
CA LYS A 115 -20.89 -6.25 -20.74
C LYS A 115 -21.06 -6.07 -19.23
N ARG A 116 -19.97 -5.77 -18.56
CA ARG A 116 -19.98 -5.16 -17.22
C ARG A 116 -19.99 -3.64 -17.37
N VAL A 117 -20.67 -2.97 -16.45
CA VAL A 117 -20.78 -1.50 -16.41
C VAL A 117 -20.39 -1.08 -15.00
N PHE A 118 -19.27 -0.41 -14.84
CA PHE A 118 -18.83 0.13 -13.57
C PHE A 118 -19.62 1.41 -13.25
N ILE A 119 -20.17 1.49 -12.04
CA ILE A 119 -21.01 2.62 -11.63
C ILE A 119 -20.20 3.92 -11.57
N TYR A 120 -18.92 3.84 -11.20
CA TYR A 120 -18.04 5.01 -11.20
C TYR A 120 -17.68 5.49 -12.60
N GLU A 121 -17.51 4.58 -13.58
CA GLU A 121 -17.30 4.93 -14.97
C GLU A 121 -18.50 5.71 -15.54
N GLU A 122 -19.72 5.21 -15.31
CA GLU A 122 -20.95 5.88 -15.76
C GLU A 122 -21.22 7.22 -15.03
N ASN A 123 -20.59 7.45 -13.88
CA ASN A 123 -20.73 8.65 -13.06
C ASN A 123 -19.37 9.30 -12.76
N GLU A 124 -18.49 9.31 -13.72
CA GLU A 124 -17.08 9.69 -13.55
C GLU A 124 -16.92 11.11 -12.98
N ALA A 125 -17.72 12.05 -13.41
CA ALA A 125 -17.67 13.42 -12.90
C ALA A 125 -17.94 13.48 -11.38
N VAL A 126 -18.87 12.67 -10.88
CA VAL A 126 -19.18 12.58 -9.44
C VAL A 126 -18.06 11.85 -8.70
N TYR A 127 -17.54 10.78 -9.29
CA TYR A 127 -16.40 10.03 -8.75
C TYR A 127 -15.17 10.93 -8.58
N LEU A 128 -14.78 11.66 -9.61
CA LEU A 128 -13.63 12.59 -9.57
C LEU A 128 -13.87 13.77 -8.61
N GLU A 129 -15.10 14.25 -8.46
CA GLU A 129 -15.41 15.30 -7.49
C GLU A 129 -15.23 14.80 -6.05
N TYR A 130 -15.70 13.59 -5.73
CA TYR A 130 -15.50 13.01 -4.39
C TYR A 130 -14.04 12.73 -4.11
N LEU A 131 -13.30 12.25 -5.11
CA LEU A 131 -11.88 12.01 -5.01
C LEU A 131 -11.08 13.31 -4.80
N ARG A 132 -11.48 14.41 -5.46
CA ARG A 132 -10.91 15.74 -5.25
C ARG A 132 -11.12 16.22 -3.82
N GLN A 133 -12.35 16.10 -3.30
CA GLN A 133 -12.66 16.44 -1.91
C GLN A 133 -11.81 15.64 -0.92
N PHE A 134 -11.66 14.35 -1.14
CA PHE A 134 -10.79 13.49 -0.36
C PHE A 134 -9.33 13.96 -0.42
N ARG A 135 -8.79 14.14 -1.63
CA ARG A 135 -7.42 14.62 -1.85
C ARG A 135 -7.15 15.92 -1.09
N ASP A 136 -8.04 16.89 -1.23
CA ASP A 136 -7.84 18.22 -0.67
C ASP A 136 -7.87 18.20 0.85
N ARG A 137 -8.82 17.47 1.46
CA ARG A 137 -8.89 17.29 2.93
C ARG A 137 -7.67 16.57 3.48
N VAL A 138 -7.23 15.51 2.83
CA VAL A 138 -6.04 14.75 3.25
C VAL A 138 -4.78 15.56 3.06
N THR A 139 -4.65 16.31 1.97
CA THR A 139 -3.53 17.21 1.73
C THR A 139 -3.41 18.27 2.82
N GLU A 140 -4.54 18.87 3.21
CA GLU A 140 -4.60 19.84 4.32
C GLU A 140 -4.17 19.21 5.65
N ALA A 141 -4.69 18.02 5.96
CA ALA A 141 -4.35 17.31 7.20
C ALA A 141 -2.87 16.90 7.28
N ILE A 142 -2.30 16.45 6.17
CA ILE A 142 -0.88 16.09 6.08
C ILE A 142 0.00 17.33 6.27
N GLY A 143 -0.34 18.45 5.64
CA GLY A 143 0.45 19.68 5.72
C GLY A 143 1.94 19.45 5.41
N ASP A 144 2.82 20.01 6.21
CA ASP A 144 4.29 19.91 6.05
C ASP A 144 4.91 18.69 6.76
N SER A 145 4.12 17.73 7.22
CA SER A 145 4.62 16.58 8.00
C SER A 145 5.52 15.62 7.21
N GLY A 146 5.44 15.65 5.90
CA GLY A 146 6.18 14.73 5.03
C GLY A 146 5.52 13.34 4.84
N VAL A 147 4.40 13.07 5.51
CA VAL A 147 3.61 11.85 5.29
C VAL A 147 3.14 11.80 3.82
N LYS A 148 3.13 10.61 3.22
CA LYS A 148 2.61 10.38 1.88
C LYS A 148 1.51 9.32 1.91
N ILE A 149 0.44 9.54 1.14
CA ILE A 149 -0.47 8.48 0.77
C ILE A 149 0.00 7.92 -0.57
N CYS A 150 0.34 6.64 -0.59
CA CYS A 150 0.76 5.94 -1.79
C CYS A 150 -0.40 5.12 -2.34
N VAL A 151 -0.78 5.37 -3.59
CA VAL A 151 -1.87 4.69 -4.28
C VAL A 151 -1.32 3.45 -4.96
N GLU A 152 -1.93 2.31 -4.68
CA GLU A 152 -1.51 0.99 -5.14
C GLU A 152 -2.31 0.52 -6.36
N ASN A 153 -1.66 -0.23 -7.24
CA ASN A 153 -2.24 -0.81 -8.46
C ASN A 153 -2.98 -2.14 -8.24
N THR A 154 -3.59 -2.36 -7.09
CA THR A 154 -4.23 -3.64 -6.72
C THR A 154 -5.34 -4.06 -7.68
N ASP A 155 -6.21 -3.14 -8.05
CA ASP A 155 -7.30 -3.41 -9.01
C ASP A 155 -6.90 -3.17 -10.48
N GLY A 156 -5.68 -2.69 -10.71
CA GLY A 156 -5.16 -2.28 -12.00
C GLY A 156 -5.61 -0.86 -12.40
N PHE A 157 -4.83 -0.23 -13.27
CA PHE A 157 -5.10 1.10 -13.79
C PHE A 157 -5.60 1.08 -15.25
N ASP A 158 -6.04 -0.10 -15.74
CA ASP A 158 -6.53 -0.33 -17.08
C ASP A 158 -7.87 0.37 -17.40
N LEU A 159 -8.61 0.75 -16.36
CA LEU A 159 -9.87 1.48 -16.51
C LEU A 159 -9.63 2.99 -16.57
N PRO A 160 -10.09 3.69 -17.61
CA PRO A 160 -9.81 5.12 -17.80
C PRO A 160 -10.20 6.00 -16.61
N PHE A 161 -11.34 5.75 -15.97
CA PHE A 161 -11.77 6.53 -14.82
C PHE A 161 -10.85 6.36 -13.59
N LEU A 162 -10.25 5.16 -13.39
CA LEU A 162 -9.24 4.94 -12.34
C LEU A 162 -7.96 5.71 -12.65
N LEU A 163 -7.52 5.68 -13.91
CA LEU A 163 -6.34 6.42 -14.34
C LEU A 163 -6.53 7.93 -14.17
N HIS A 164 -7.69 8.47 -14.56
CA HIS A 164 -8.02 9.88 -14.31
C HIS A 164 -8.05 10.21 -12.82
N GLY A 165 -8.57 9.29 -11.99
CA GLY A 165 -8.56 9.42 -10.54
C GLY A 165 -7.15 9.41 -9.96
N LEU A 166 -6.28 8.52 -10.44
CA LEU A 166 -4.87 8.49 -10.05
C LEU A 166 -4.17 9.82 -10.39
N ASP A 167 -4.33 10.30 -11.62
CA ASP A 167 -3.74 11.55 -12.06
C ASP A 167 -4.24 12.74 -11.22
N LEU A 168 -5.53 12.76 -10.90
CA LEU A 168 -6.11 13.75 -9.99
C LEU A 168 -5.47 13.71 -8.59
N LEU A 169 -5.28 12.54 -7.99
CA LEU A 169 -4.62 12.42 -6.69
C LEU A 169 -3.17 12.89 -6.74
N LEU A 170 -2.46 12.53 -7.80
CA LEU A 170 -1.06 12.89 -8.01
C LEU A 170 -0.82 14.38 -8.30
N GLU A 171 -1.84 15.20 -8.54
CA GLU A 171 -1.71 16.67 -8.56
C GLU A 171 -1.24 17.20 -7.21
N SER A 172 -1.59 16.51 -6.10
CA SER A 172 -1.13 16.89 -4.77
C SER A 172 0.22 16.26 -4.44
N PRO A 173 1.16 17.01 -3.84
CA PRO A 173 2.42 16.46 -3.37
C PRO A 173 2.26 15.50 -2.17
N ALA A 174 1.12 15.46 -1.51
CA ALA A 174 0.80 14.53 -0.44
C ALA A 174 0.59 13.09 -0.94
N PHE A 175 0.27 12.92 -2.23
CA PHE A 175 0.05 11.63 -2.84
C PHE A 175 1.27 11.14 -3.63
N ALA A 176 1.48 9.85 -3.63
CA ALA A 176 2.54 9.13 -4.33
C ALA A 176 1.99 7.78 -4.83
N MET A 177 2.85 6.88 -5.28
CA MET A 177 2.44 5.59 -5.79
C MET A 177 3.12 4.46 -5.01
N THR A 178 2.37 3.37 -4.84
CA THR A 178 2.88 2.04 -4.52
C THR A 178 2.84 1.19 -5.78
N TYR A 179 3.91 0.46 -6.04
CA TYR A 179 3.92 -0.56 -7.07
C TYR A 179 3.85 -1.94 -6.44
N ASP A 180 2.73 -2.62 -6.57
CA ASP A 180 2.64 -4.06 -6.33
C ASP A 180 3.05 -4.80 -7.61
N ILE A 181 4.25 -5.38 -7.56
CA ILE A 181 4.87 -6.00 -8.72
C ILE A 181 4.29 -7.37 -9.05
N GLY A 182 3.83 -8.10 -8.04
CA GLY A 182 3.29 -9.44 -8.24
C GLY A 182 1.85 -9.41 -8.73
N HIS A 183 1.02 -8.49 -8.25
CA HIS A 183 -0.32 -8.28 -8.79
C HIS A 183 -0.27 -7.83 -10.25
N ASP A 184 0.65 -6.91 -10.59
CA ASP A 184 0.85 -6.51 -11.98
C ASP A 184 1.35 -7.67 -12.85
N TYR A 185 2.26 -8.51 -12.32
CA TYR A 185 2.73 -9.69 -13.06
C TYR A 185 1.58 -10.64 -13.42
N ALA A 186 0.65 -10.85 -12.49
CA ALA A 186 -0.51 -11.72 -12.69
C ALA A 186 -1.46 -11.24 -13.81
N ILE A 187 -1.40 -9.95 -14.16
CA ILE A 187 -2.14 -9.34 -15.27
C ILE A 187 -1.23 -9.01 -16.48
N ASN A 188 -0.13 -9.76 -16.65
CA ASN A 188 0.85 -9.58 -17.72
C ASN A 188 1.51 -8.19 -17.76
N CYS A 189 1.79 -7.60 -16.61
CA CYS A 189 2.43 -6.30 -16.46
C CYS A 189 1.67 -5.16 -17.17
N ALA A 190 0.35 -5.19 -17.13
CA ALA A 190 -0.51 -4.21 -17.79
C ALA A 190 -0.38 -2.81 -17.18
N ASP A 191 -0.11 -2.73 -15.86
CA ASP A 191 0.05 -1.46 -15.15
C ASP A 191 1.46 -0.87 -15.26
N LYS A 192 2.45 -1.69 -15.55
CA LYS A 192 3.86 -1.26 -15.60
C LYS A 192 4.10 -0.02 -16.49
N PRO A 193 3.58 0.07 -17.71
CA PRO A 193 3.74 1.28 -18.54
C PRO A 193 3.17 2.52 -17.86
N ILE A 194 1.98 2.40 -17.25
CA ILE A 194 1.27 3.49 -16.56
C ILE A 194 2.09 4.00 -15.37
N ILE A 195 2.63 3.05 -14.58
CA ILE A 195 3.47 3.35 -13.42
C ILE A 195 4.78 4.01 -13.86
N MET A 196 5.43 3.49 -14.90
CA MET A 196 6.69 4.03 -15.39
C MET A 196 6.58 5.45 -15.95
N GLU A 197 5.47 5.80 -16.59
CA GLU A 197 5.18 7.20 -16.99
C GLU A 197 5.10 8.15 -15.79
N ARG A 198 4.78 7.63 -14.60
CA ARG A 198 4.61 8.38 -13.34
C ARG A 198 5.68 8.03 -12.31
N ALA A 199 6.77 7.38 -12.70
CA ALA A 199 7.79 6.84 -11.79
C ALA A 199 8.41 7.89 -10.86
N ALA A 200 8.44 9.16 -11.25
CA ALA A 200 8.84 10.26 -10.37
C ALA A 200 8.00 10.36 -9.08
N ARG A 201 6.80 9.76 -9.05
CA ARG A 201 5.90 9.69 -7.90
C ARG A 201 5.95 8.35 -7.16
N LEU A 202 6.72 7.36 -7.62
CA LEU A 202 6.90 6.07 -6.97
C LEU A 202 7.70 6.24 -5.67
N ARG A 203 7.17 5.72 -4.54
CA ARG A 203 7.80 5.84 -3.20
C ARG A 203 7.67 4.59 -2.35
N HIS A 204 6.83 3.67 -2.76
CA HIS A 204 6.56 2.43 -2.03
C HIS A 204 6.45 1.27 -3.01
N MET A 205 6.72 0.06 -2.54
CA MET A 205 6.64 -1.14 -3.38
C MET A 205 6.22 -2.32 -2.51
N HIS A 206 5.25 -3.07 -2.99
CA HIS A 206 4.96 -4.41 -2.49
C HIS A 206 5.68 -5.42 -3.36
N MET A 207 6.53 -6.22 -2.74
CA MET A 207 7.38 -7.18 -3.42
C MET A 207 7.11 -8.59 -2.93
N HIS A 208 6.63 -9.40 -3.82
CA HIS A 208 6.51 -10.85 -3.68
C HIS A 208 6.76 -11.48 -5.05
N ASP A 209 7.11 -12.77 -5.08
CA ASP A 209 7.27 -13.46 -6.34
C ASP A 209 5.92 -13.98 -6.87
N ALA A 210 5.86 -14.27 -8.15
CA ALA A 210 4.68 -14.80 -8.79
C ALA A 210 5.03 -15.87 -9.85
N LEU A 211 4.08 -16.79 -10.09
CA LEU A 211 4.15 -17.79 -11.14
C LEU A 211 2.80 -17.83 -11.85
N GLY A 212 2.76 -17.32 -13.07
CA GLY A 212 1.50 -17.08 -13.79
C GLY A 212 0.57 -16.17 -12.98
N THR A 213 -0.62 -16.63 -12.61
CA THR A 213 -1.58 -15.87 -11.79
C THR A 213 -1.47 -16.16 -10.29
N LYS A 214 -0.53 -17.00 -9.87
CA LYS A 214 -0.29 -17.29 -8.46
C LYS A 214 0.66 -16.25 -7.89
N VAL A 215 0.16 -15.44 -6.97
CA VAL A 215 0.85 -14.31 -6.35
C VAL A 215 1.24 -14.58 -4.88
N HIS A 216 1.92 -13.63 -4.22
CA HIS A 216 2.40 -13.70 -2.83
C HIS A 216 3.33 -14.88 -2.54
N LEU A 217 4.07 -15.37 -3.54
CA LEU A 217 5.10 -16.38 -3.37
C LEU A 217 6.31 -15.77 -2.63
N ALA A 218 7.05 -16.62 -1.91
CA ALA A 218 8.34 -16.20 -1.38
C ALA A 218 9.30 -15.81 -2.53
N LEU A 219 10.18 -14.86 -2.30
CA LEU A 219 11.16 -14.45 -3.30
C LEU A 219 12.02 -15.63 -3.72
N GLY A 220 12.09 -15.88 -5.03
CA GLY A 220 12.80 -16.99 -5.64
C GLY A 220 11.97 -18.27 -5.86
N ASP A 221 10.68 -18.27 -5.48
CA ASP A 221 9.76 -19.40 -5.72
C ASP A 221 8.91 -19.22 -6.99
N GLY A 222 8.98 -18.05 -7.61
CA GLY A 222 8.27 -17.72 -8.86
C GLY A 222 9.22 -17.61 -10.06
N GLU A 223 8.79 -16.80 -11.02
CA GLU A 223 9.51 -16.63 -12.29
C GLU A 223 9.81 -15.15 -12.64
N MET A 224 9.59 -14.22 -11.68
CA MET A 224 9.77 -12.80 -11.94
C MET A 224 11.25 -12.40 -11.96
N ASP A 225 11.61 -11.40 -12.79
CA ASP A 225 12.90 -10.73 -12.70
C ASP A 225 12.94 -9.75 -11.53
N LEU A 226 13.03 -10.30 -10.31
CA LEU A 226 13.05 -9.53 -9.06
C LEU A 226 14.21 -8.53 -8.99
N GLU A 227 15.33 -8.81 -9.69
CA GLU A 227 16.49 -7.91 -9.74
C GLU A 227 16.15 -6.58 -10.41
N SER A 228 15.36 -6.62 -11.49
CA SER A 228 14.95 -5.40 -12.17
C SER A 228 14.09 -4.52 -11.28
N TYR A 229 13.23 -5.11 -10.44
CA TYR A 229 12.39 -4.38 -9.51
C TYR A 229 13.18 -3.84 -8.31
N LEU A 230 14.21 -4.55 -7.84
CA LEU A 230 15.12 -4.01 -6.82
C LEU A 230 15.85 -2.78 -7.31
N ARG A 231 16.36 -2.80 -8.57
CA ARG A 231 16.97 -1.61 -9.18
C ARG A 231 16.00 -0.44 -9.28
N LEU A 232 14.76 -0.72 -9.71
CA LEU A 232 13.70 0.29 -9.77
C LEU A 232 13.40 0.88 -8.39
N ALA A 233 13.30 0.03 -7.37
CA ALA A 233 13.06 0.48 -6.00
C ALA A 233 14.20 1.37 -5.47
N GLU A 234 15.46 1.05 -5.81
CA GLU A 234 16.62 1.86 -5.42
C GLU A 234 16.64 3.19 -6.17
N GLU A 235 16.37 3.19 -7.47
CA GLU A 235 16.32 4.40 -8.31
C GLU A 235 15.30 5.43 -7.78
N HIS A 236 14.18 4.96 -7.27
CA HIS A 236 13.08 5.82 -6.79
C HIS A 236 13.00 5.95 -5.26
N ASP A 237 14.03 5.48 -4.53
CA ASP A 237 14.09 5.50 -3.06
C ASP A 237 12.83 4.92 -2.41
N CYS A 238 12.35 3.80 -2.93
CA CYS A 238 11.17 3.11 -2.43
C CYS A 238 11.43 2.42 -1.09
N ARG A 239 10.41 2.42 -0.23
CA ARG A 239 10.28 1.46 0.85
C ARG A 239 9.66 0.19 0.29
N VAL A 240 10.24 -0.96 0.59
CA VAL A 240 9.82 -2.23 0.01
C VAL A 240 9.28 -3.15 1.09
N VAL A 241 8.01 -3.52 1.00
CA VAL A 241 7.39 -4.55 1.84
C VAL A 241 7.60 -5.91 1.18
N LEU A 242 8.17 -6.87 1.91
CA LEU A 242 8.21 -8.27 1.48
C LEU A 242 6.83 -8.90 1.72
N GLU A 243 5.91 -8.71 0.78
CA GLU A 243 4.50 -9.00 0.98
C GLU A 243 4.16 -10.48 0.78
N THR A 244 4.55 -11.28 1.74
CA THR A 244 4.18 -12.71 1.83
C THR A 244 3.12 -12.90 2.91
N LYS A 245 2.38 -14.00 2.83
CA LYS A 245 1.22 -14.24 3.74
C LYS A 245 1.56 -15.14 4.94
N THR A 246 2.80 -15.65 5.04
CA THR A 246 3.23 -16.54 6.13
C THR A 246 4.63 -16.18 6.64
N VAL A 247 4.89 -16.52 7.91
CA VAL A 247 6.21 -16.37 8.53
C VAL A 247 7.27 -17.19 7.77
N ALA A 248 6.92 -18.39 7.31
CA ALA A 248 7.82 -19.24 6.55
C ALA A 248 8.27 -18.60 5.23
N ALA A 249 7.31 -18.07 4.46
CA ALA A 249 7.59 -17.40 3.20
C ALA A 249 8.37 -16.08 3.40
N LEU A 250 8.06 -15.32 4.47
CA LEU A 250 8.81 -14.12 4.82
C LEU A 250 10.27 -14.44 5.17
N ARG A 251 10.51 -15.48 5.97
CA ARG A 251 11.86 -15.95 6.30
C ARG A 251 12.65 -16.38 5.06
N GLN A 252 11.99 -17.03 4.12
CA GLN A 252 12.59 -17.43 2.85
C GLN A 252 12.93 -16.20 2.01
N SER A 253 12.02 -15.25 1.88
CA SER A 253 12.22 -13.99 1.15
C SER A 253 13.39 -13.19 1.73
N ALA A 254 13.48 -13.08 3.05
CA ALA A 254 14.59 -12.40 3.70
C ALA A 254 15.93 -13.10 3.44
N ARG A 255 15.97 -14.45 3.46
CA ARG A 255 17.18 -15.21 3.10
C ARG A 255 17.57 -15.01 1.65
N TRP A 256 16.61 -15.01 0.72
CA TRP A 256 16.85 -14.73 -0.69
C TRP A 256 17.45 -13.34 -0.87
N LEU A 257 16.91 -12.35 -0.18
CA LEU A 257 17.35 -10.95 -0.25
C LEU A 257 18.78 -10.76 0.27
N TYR A 258 19.10 -11.31 1.44
CA TYR A 258 20.41 -11.11 2.10
C TYR A 258 21.45 -12.18 1.76
N GLY A 259 21.05 -13.36 1.31
CA GLY A 259 21.94 -14.42 0.83
C GLY A 259 22.65 -14.12 -0.48
N ARG A 260 22.31 -12.99 -1.10
CA ARG A 260 22.91 -12.45 -2.34
C ARG A 260 24.13 -11.56 -2.06
N THR A 261 24.48 -11.38 -0.81
CA THR A 261 25.65 -10.59 -0.46
C THR A 261 26.91 -11.35 -0.90
N VAL A 262 27.47 -10.88 -1.97
CA VAL A 262 28.74 -11.02 -2.65
C VAL A 262 28.70 -11.86 -3.90
#